data_6212d57ade84acf6182c8ab8a584b057
#
_entry.id   6212d57ade84acf6182c8ab8a584b057
#
_cell.length_a   1.000
_cell.length_b   1.000
_cell.length_c   1.000
_cell.angle_alpha   90.00
_cell.angle_beta   90.00
_cell.angle_gamma   90.00
#
_symmetry.space_group_name_H-M   'P 1'
#
loop_
_entity.id
_entity.type
_entity.pdbx_description
1 polymer ?
#
loop_
_entity_poly.entity_id
_entity_poly.type
_entity_poly.pdbx_seq_one_letter_code
_entity_poly.pdbx_strand_id
1 'polypeptide(L)'
;PWLLQRHPQAHGKRNDSALYAHVEGLRQTHMRQTPRLDRVCFDSKLHVVQHALGLHTRVSRVQGSKLRAAREIRIGAVFRDAPPAFLDMIAVHELAHLREREHDRAFYRLCTHMLPDYHQIELELRLYLTHLEAGGERLWALPES
;
A
#
# COMPACT_ATOMS: atom_id res chain seq x y z
N PRO A 1 0.93 -9.57 -22.01
CA PRO A 1 1.79 -9.93 -20.91
C PRO A 1 1.08 -10.68 -19.81
N TRP A 2 1.83 -11.50 -19.14
CA TRP A 2 1.32 -12.37 -18.09
C TRP A 2 0.62 -11.60 -16.96
N LEU A 3 1.21 -10.47 -16.52
CA LEU A 3 0.62 -9.67 -15.44
C LEU A 3 -0.76 -9.12 -15.81
N LEU A 4 -0.95 -8.69 -17.06
CA LEU A 4 -2.26 -8.21 -17.50
C LEU A 4 -3.29 -9.33 -17.58
N GLN A 5 -2.88 -10.55 -17.86
CA GLN A 5 -3.77 -11.69 -17.82
C GLN A 5 -4.21 -12.02 -16.40
N ARG A 6 -3.29 -11.92 -15.46
CA ARG A 6 -3.58 -12.14 -14.04
C ARG A 6 -4.45 -11.04 -13.44
N HIS A 7 -4.19 -9.80 -13.84
CA HIS A 7 -4.83 -8.62 -13.27
C HIS A 7 -5.30 -7.70 -14.40
N PRO A 8 -6.47 -7.97 -14.98
CA PRO A 8 -6.89 -7.25 -16.18
C PRO A 8 -7.33 -5.81 -15.94
N GLN A 9 -7.68 -5.45 -14.72
CA GLN A 9 -8.27 -4.14 -14.45
C GLN A 9 -7.59 -3.43 -13.30
N ALA A 10 -7.52 -2.08 -13.40
CA ALA A 10 -7.15 -1.24 -12.28
C ALA A 10 -8.28 -1.18 -11.25
N HIS A 11 -7.92 -0.87 -10.01
CA HIS A 11 -8.93 -0.67 -8.97
C HIS A 11 -9.65 0.68 -9.14
N GLY A 12 -10.76 0.85 -8.42
CA GLY A 12 -11.56 2.07 -8.48
C GLY A 12 -11.29 3.07 -7.37
N LYS A 13 -10.31 2.86 -6.50
CA LYS A 13 -10.05 3.70 -5.31
C LYS A 13 -9.02 4.78 -5.64
N ARG A 14 -9.36 5.73 -6.50
CA ARG A 14 -8.38 6.63 -7.10
C ARG A 14 -8.11 7.92 -6.33
N ASN A 15 -8.99 8.30 -5.42
CA ASN A 15 -8.77 9.49 -4.59
C ASN A 15 -8.49 9.10 -3.15
N ASP A 16 -8.00 10.06 -2.38
CA ASP A 16 -7.58 9.79 -1.01
C ASP A 16 -8.75 9.40 -0.11
N SER A 17 -9.95 9.94 -0.37
CA SER A 17 -11.13 9.59 0.41
C SER A 17 -11.53 8.12 0.20
N ALA A 18 -11.56 7.65 -1.04
CA ALA A 18 -11.86 6.25 -1.35
C ALA A 18 -10.77 5.34 -0.83
N LEU A 19 -9.51 5.77 -0.95
CA LEU A 19 -8.37 5.01 -0.42
C LEU A 19 -8.46 4.87 1.10
N TYR A 20 -8.75 5.96 1.80
CA TYR A 20 -8.93 5.94 3.25
C TYR A 20 -10.00 4.94 3.66
N ALA A 21 -11.17 5.01 3.02
CA ALA A 21 -12.27 4.11 3.35
C ALA A 21 -11.87 2.64 3.13
N HIS A 22 -11.13 2.35 2.07
CA HIS A 22 -10.69 1.01 1.76
C HIS A 22 -9.70 0.48 2.81
N VAL A 23 -8.66 1.25 3.11
CA VAL A 23 -7.61 0.84 4.06
C VAL A 23 -8.15 0.78 5.48
N GLU A 24 -8.95 1.78 5.88
CA GLU A 24 -9.57 1.79 7.21
C GLU A 24 -10.53 0.61 7.36
N GLY A 25 -11.24 0.23 6.29
CA GLY A 25 -12.07 -0.96 6.30
C GLY A 25 -11.28 -2.24 6.54
N LEU A 26 -10.11 -2.36 5.94
CA LEU A 26 -9.20 -3.50 6.20
C LEU A 26 -8.73 -3.51 7.66
N ARG A 27 -8.38 -2.34 8.20
CA ARG A 27 -8.00 -2.22 9.60
C ARG A 27 -9.13 -2.67 10.52
N GLN A 28 -10.34 -2.20 10.27
CA GLN A 28 -11.50 -2.57 11.09
C GLN A 28 -11.77 -4.07 11.05
N THR A 29 -11.58 -4.68 9.89
CA THR A 29 -11.84 -6.12 9.73
C THR A 29 -10.79 -6.97 10.43
N HIS A 30 -9.51 -6.59 10.32
CA HIS A 30 -8.41 -7.46 10.73
C HIS A 30 -7.63 -6.97 11.94
N MET A 31 -7.72 -5.70 12.27
CA MET A 31 -6.90 -5.08 13.32
C MET A 31 -7.75 -4.17 14.21
N ARG A 32 -8.86 -4.69 14.70
CA ARG A 32 -9.84 -3.91 15.48
C ARG A 32 -9.26 -3.21 16.69
N GLN A 33 -8.26 -3.82 17.31
CA GLN A 33 -7.64 -3.26 18.53
C GLN A 33 -6.66 -2.14 18.22
N THR A 34 -6.25 -2.02 16.97
CA THR A 34 -5.41 -0.91 16.55
C THR A 34 -6.29 0.34 16.41
N PRO A 35 -5.85 1.49 16.92
CA PRO A 35 -6.65 2.70 16.80
C PRO A 35 -6.91 3.09 15.35
N ARG A 36 -8.00 3.84 15.15
CA ARG A 36 -8.39 4.33 13.84
C ARG A 36 -7.27 5.13 13.17
N LEU A 37 -7.14 4.97 11.85
CA LEU A 37 -6.17 5.72 11.07
C LEU A 37 -6.54 7.22 11.04
N ASP A 38 -5.52 8.06 11.16
CA ASP A 38 -5.70 9.51 11.07
C ASP A 38 -5.78 9.97 9.61
N ARG A 39 -4.96 9.35 8.74
CA ARG A 39 -4.88 9.75 7.34
C ARG A 39 -4.37 8.61 6.47
N VAL A 40 -4.91 8.51 5.27
CA VAL A 40 -4.37 7.65 4.21
C VAL A 40 -4.40 8.44 2.92
N CYS A 41 -3.29 8.49 2.21
CA CYS A 41 -3.22 9.23 0.96
C CYS A 41 -2.25 8.59 -0.03
N PHE A 42 -2.47 8.88 -1.31
CA PHE A 42 -1.45 8.64 -2.33
C PHE A 42 -0.39 9.73 -2.25
N ASP A 43 0.86 9.36 -2.42
CA ASP A 43 1.96 10.32 -2.32
C ASP A 43 2.89 10.17 -3.53
N SER A 44 2.88 11.18 -4.39
CA SER A 44 3.72 11.18 -5.60
C SER A 44 5.20 11.34 -5.29
N LYS A 45 5.54 11.75 -4.08
CA LYS A 45 6.95 11.92 -3.67
C LYS A 45 7.59 10.61 -3.20
N LEU A 46 6.78 9.57 -2.96
CA LEU A 46 7.33 8.27 -2.59
C LEU A 46 7.86 7.54 -3.81
N HIS A 47 9.14 7.24 -3.78
CA HIS A 47 9.80 6.48 -4.85
C HIS A 47 9.83 5.01 -4.48
N VAL A 48 8.72 4.31 -4.75
CA VAL A 48 8.54 2.92 -4.38
C VAL A 48 9.62 2.03 -4.96
N VAL A 49 10.05 2.32 -6.20
CA VAL A 49 11.05 1.55 -6.90
C VAL A 49 12.40 1.59 -6.18
N GLN A 50 12.80 2.74 -5.65
CA GLN A 50 14.10 2.91 -4.99
C GLN A 50 14.15 2.27 -3.61
N HIS A 51 13.01 2.13 -2.99
CA HIS A 51 12.94 1.67 -1.60
C HIS A 51 12.39 0.26 -1.47
N ALA A 52 12.36 -0.49 -2.56
CA ALA A 52 11.68 -1.75 -2.62
C ALA A 52 10.26 -1.54 -2.09
N LEU A 53 9.57 -2.52 -1.69
CA LEU A 53 8.22 -2.34 -1.22
C LEU A 53 8.18 -1.78 0.19
N GLY A 54 7.37 -0.76 0.40
CA GLY A 54 6.95 -0.42 1.73
C GLY A 54 7.93 0.37 2.55
N LEU A 55 8.28 1.55 2.07
CA LEU A 55 8.85 2.52 2.97
C LEU A 55 7.74 3.05 3.86
N HIS A 56 7.63 2.48 5.03
CA HIS A 56 6.75 3.00 6.03
C HIS A 56 7.42 4.19 6.69
N THR A 57 6.87 5.37 6.49
CA THR A 57 7.38 6.58 7.13
C THR A 57 6.47 6.95 8.27
N ARG A 58 6.98 6.86 9.49
CA ARG A 58 6.27 7.43 10.63
C ARG A 58 6.41 8.92 10.60
N VAL A 59 5.28 9.59 10.50
CA VAL A 59 5.25 11.03 10.55
C VAL A 59 4.96 11.44 11.99
N SER A 60 5.89 12.18 12.58
CA SER A 60 5.68 12.78 13.88
C SER A 60 5.23 14.21 13.68
N ARG A 61 4.20 14.61 14.41
CA ARG A 61 3.68 15.97 14.36
C ARG A 61 3.75 16.59 15.73
N VAL A 62 4.14 17.84 15.76
CA VAL A 62 4.08 18.65 16.98
C VAL A 62 2.72 19.33 17.02
N GLN A 63 1.95 19.06 18.08
CA GLN A 63 0.69 19.73 18.33
C GLN A 63 0.81 20.46 19.66
N GLY A 64 0.85 21.78 19.61
CA GLY A 64 1.16 22.56 20.78
C GLY A 64 2.56 22.23 21.30
N SER A 65 2.67 21.86 22.57
CA SER A 65 3.94 21.45 23.18
C SER A 65 4.20 19.94 23.15
N LYS A 66 3.31 19.16 22.51
CA LYS A 66 3.41 17.69 22.50
C LYS A 66 3.74 17.17 21.12
N LEU A 67 4.75 16.30 21.07
CA LEU A 67 5.03 15.52 19.88
C LEU A 67 4.08 14.32 19.86
N ARG A 68 3.31 14.20 18.79
CA ARG A 68 2.37 13.09 18.62
C ARG A 68 2.65 12.39 17.31
N ALA A 69 2.83 11.06 17.37
CA ALA A 69 2.93 10.24 16.17
C ALA A 69 1.55 10.10 15.54
N ALA A 70 1.40 10.53 14.30
CA ALA A 70 0.17 10.35 13.55
C ALA A 70 0.13 8.95 12.99
N ARG A 71 -1.04 8.32 13.03
CA ARG A 71 -1.28 7.05 12.33
C ARG A 71 -1.63 7.37 10.89
N GLU A 72 -0.60 7.66 10.13
CA GLU A 72 -0.72 8.06 8.73
C GLU A 72 -0.11 7.00 7.84
N ILE A 73 -0.83 6.62 6.80
CA ILE A 73 -0.35 5.69 5.78
C ILE A 73 -0.24 6.46 4.47
N ARG A 74 0.94 6.41 3.87
CA ARG A 74 1.19 6.98 2.55
C ARG A 74 1.47 5.86 1.57
N ILE A 75 0.77 5.89 0.45
CA ILE A 75 0.90 4.87 -0.59
C ILE A 75 1.41 5.55 -1.85
N GLY A 76 2.47 4.99 -2.45
CA GLY A 76 3.06 5.56 -3.65
C GLY A 76 2.03 5.73 -4.77
N ALA A 77 2.17 6.81 -5.53
CA ALA A 77 1.21 7.15 -6.59
C ALA A 77 1.14 6.08 -7.68
N VAL A 78 2.15 5.24 -7.84
CA VAL A 78 2.13 4.13 -8.78
C VAL A 78 0.95 3.18 -8.53
N PHE A 79 0.49 3.10 -7.29
CA PHE A 79 -0.63 2.24 -6.92
C PHE A 79 -1.99 2.83 -7.25
N ARG A 80 -2.06 4.11 -7.65
CA ARG A 80 -3.34 4.73 -8.00
C ARG A 80 -4.01 4.03 -9.18
N ASP A 81 -3.21 3.60 -10.15
CA ASP A 81 -3.69 2.95 -11.37
C ASP A 81 -3.44 1.45 -11.38
N ALA A 82 -3.00 0.88 -10.27
CA ALA A 82 -2.66 -0.53 -10.17
C ALA A 82 -3.91 -1.41 -10.02
N PRO A 83 -3.79 -2.72 -10.24
CA PRO A 83 -4.91 -3.63 -10.01
C PRO A 83 -5.27 -3.74 -8.52
N PRO A 84 -6.49 -4.19 -8.21
CA PRO A 84 -6.94 -4.32 -6.82
C PRO A 84 -6.01 -5.12 -5.93
N ALA A 85 -5.45 -6.22 -6.45
CA ALA A 85 -4.56 -7.07 -5.67
C ALA A 85 -3.30 -6.32 -5.22
N PHE A 86 -2.74 -5.46 -6.06
CA PHE A 86 -1.56 -4.67 -5.71
C PHE A 86 -1.89 -3.63 -4.65
N LEU A 87 -3.06 -2.98 -4.78
CA LEU A 87 -3.50 -2.03 -3.77
C LEU A 87 -3.71 -2.72 -2.42
N ASP A 88 -4.37 -3.87 -2.42
CA ASP A 88 -4.58 -4.63 -1.19
C ASP A 88 -3.26 -5.06 -0.56
N MET A 89 -2.32 -5.51 -1.38
CA MET A 89 -1.02 -5.94 -0.90
C MET A 89 -0.27 -4.80 -0.21
N ILE A 90 -0.21 -3.62 -0.83
CA ILE A 90 0.52 -2.50 -0.21
C ILE A 90 -0.24 -1.96 1.01
N ALA A 91 -1.57 -1.95 0.98
CA ALA A 91 -2.37 -1.54 2.12
C ALA A 91 -2.12 -2.46 3.31
N VAL A 92 -2.12 -3.76 3.08
CA VAL A 92 -1.85 -4.76 4.12
C VAL A 92 -0.43 -4.61 4.66
N HIS A 93 0.54 -4.39 3.79
CA HIS A 93 1.93 -4.18 4.17
C HIS A 93 2.06 -2.99 5.13
N GLU A 94 1.44 -1.87 4.78
CA GLU A 94 1.50 -0.66 5.61
C GLU A 94 0.70 -0.82 6.91
N LEU A 95 -0.44 -1.50 6.87
CA LEU A 95 -1.20 -1.78 8.09
C LEU A 95 -0.40 -2.67 9.04
N ALA A 96 0.29 -3.67 8.53
CA ALA A 96 1.11 -4.55 9.36
C ALA A 96 2.22 -3.78 10.08
N HIS A 97 2.76 -2.74 9.45
CA HIS A 97 3.78 -1.90 10.07
C HIS A 97 3.26 -1.07 11.25
N LEU A 98 1.97 -0.94 11.40
CA LEU A 98 1.42 -0.30 12.61
C LEU A 98 1.72 -1.11 13.86
N ARG A 99 1.92 -2.42 13.73
CA ARG A 99 2.22 -3.32 14.84
C ARG A 99 3.63 -3.88 14.80
N GLU A 100 4.14 -4.15 13.61
CA GLU A 100 5.42 -4.83 13.41
C GLU A 100 6.32 -3.92 12.58
N ARG A 101 7.31 -3.32 13.23
CA ARG A 101 8.22 -2.38 12.58
C ARG A 101 9.11 -3.06 11.54
N GLU A 102 9.61 -4.24 11.87
CA GLU A 102 10.55 -4.96 11.03
C GLU A 102 9.85 -5.97 10.12
N HIS A 103 10.46 -6.28 8.98
CA HIS A 103 9.97 -7.30 8.05
C HIS A 103 10.37 -8.68 8.54
N ASP A 104 9.92 -9.07 9.72
CA ASP A 104 10.24 -10.33 10.35
C ASP A 104 9.07 -11.32 10.21
N ARG A 105 9.20 -12.47 10.89
CA ARG A 105 8.17 -13.49 10.82
C ARG A 105 6.80 -12.99 11.30
N ALA A 106 6.78 -12.23 12.39
CA ALA A 106 5.53 -11.69 12.92
C ALA A 106 4.86 -10.74 11.93
N PHE A 107 5.65 -9.91 11.25
CA PHE A 107 5.16 -9.03 10.21
C PHE A 107 4.50 -9.84 9.08
N TYR A 108 5.19 -10.83 8.55
CA TYR A 108 4.64 -11.61 7.43
C TYR A 108 3.46 -12.49 7.83
N ARG A 109 3.42 -12.96 9.07
CA ARG A 109 2.22 -13.65 9.58
C ARG A 109 1.01 -12.74 9.56
N LEU A 110 1.19 -11.49 9.98
CA LEU A 110 0.10 -10.52 9.97
C LEU A 110 -0.34 -10.21 8.55
N CYS A 111 0.62 -10.01 7.65
CA CYS A 111 0.32 -9.76 6.23
C CYS A 111 -0.47 -10.92 5.61
N THR A 112 -0.04 -12.16 5.82
CA THR A 112 -0.71 -13.32 5.23
C THR A 112 -2.03 -13.64 5.92
N HIS A 113 -2.19 -13.23 7.17
CA HIS A 113 -3.50 -13.31 7.84
C HIS A 113 -4.51 -12.41 7.15
N MET A 114 -4.11 -11.19 6.83
CA MET A 114 -4.98 -10.22 6.17
C MET A 114 -5.17 -10.49 4.69
N LEU A 115 -4.14 -11.02 4.03
CA LEU A 115 -4.14 -11.30 2.59
C LEU A 115 -3.40 -12.62 2.36
N PRO A 116 -4.12 -13.75 2.28
CA PRO A 116 -3.47 -15.05 2.16
C PRO A 116 -2.47 -15.17 1.01
N ASP A 117 -2.71 -14.47 -0.10
CA ASP A 117 -1.83 -14.49 -1.28
C ASP A 117 -0.72 -13.44 -1.22
N TYR A 118 -0.47 -12.86 -0.06
CA TYR A 118 0.45 -11.73 0.09
C TYR A 118 1.78 -11.95 -0.63
N HIS A 119 2.45 -13.08 -0.39
CA HIS A 119 3.77 -13.32 -0.96
C HIS A 119 3.74 -13.42 -2.48
N GLN A 120 2.72 -14.06 -3.03
CA GLN A 120 2.56 -14.16 -4.48
C GLN A 120 2.34 -12.79 -5.11
N ILE A 121 1.46 -12.00 -4.51
CA ILE A 121 1.15 -10.66 -5.02
C ILE A 121 2.37 -9.75 -4.88
N GLU A 122 3.12 -9.87 -3.79
CA GLU A 122 4.36 -9.11 -3.62
C GLU A 122 5.35 -9.42 -4.74
N LEU A 123 5.51 -10.69 -5.09
CA LEU A 123 6.38 -11.09 -6.19
C LEU A 123 5.94 -10.45 -7.50
N GLU A 124 4.64 -10.52 -7.79
CA GLU A 124 4.08 -9.93 -9.02
C GLU A 124 4.30 -8.42 -9.06
N LEU A 125 4.13 -7.76 -7.93
CA LEU A 125 4.38 -6.33 -7.83
C LEU A 125 5.87 -6.01 -8.08
N ARG A 126 6.78 -6.80 -7.53
CA ARG A 126 8.22 -6.61 -7.75
C ARG A 126 8.56 -6.75 -9.23
N LEU A 127 7.95 -7.69 -9.93
CA LEU A 127 8.13 -7.84 -11.37
C LEU A 127 7.66 -6.58 -12.11
N TYR A 128 6.53 -6.02 -11.71
CA TYR A 128 6.01 -4.79 -12.32
C TYR A 128 6.93 -3.61 -12.06
N LEU A 129 7.38 -3.45 -10.82
CA LEU A 129 8.29 -2.34 -10.47
C LEU A 129 9.62 -2.45 -11.23
N THR A 130 10.13 -3.66 -11.41
CA THR A 130 11.34 -3.90 -12.20
C THR A 130 11.11 -3.51 -13.66
N HIS A 131 9.94 -3.85 -14.20
CA HIS A 131 9.55 -3.46 -15.55
C HIS A 131 9.55 -1.92 -15.71
N LEU A 132 8.97 -1.21 -14.75
CA LEU A 132 8.93 0.25 -14.79
C LEU A 132 10.32 0.86 -14.66
N GLU A 133 11.16 0.32 -13.78
CA GLU A 133 12.52 0.82 -13.58
C GLU A 133 13.36 0.65 -14.83
N ALA A 134 13.13 -0.40 -15.61
CA ALA A 134 13.80 -0.66 -16.86
C ALA A 134 13.28 0.20 -18.02
N GLY A 135 12.39 1.16 -17.74
CA GLY A 135 11.82 2.05 -18.75
C GLY A 135 10.56 1.52 -19.42
N GLY A 136 9.98 0.45 -18.90
CA GLY A 136 8.73 -0.08 -19.44
C GLY A 136 7.54 0.84 -19.18
N GLU A 137 6.51 0.70 -20.00
CA GLU A 137 5.30 1.49 -19.87
C GLU A 137 4.40 0.94 -18.77
N ARG A 138 3.56 1.82 -18.23
CA ARG A 138 2.54 1.42 -17.27
C ARG A 138 1.60 0.40 -17.92
N LEU A 139 1.35 -0.70 -17.21
CA LEU A 139 0.45 -1.74 -17.70
C LEU A 139 -1.02 -1.41 -17.42
N TRP A 140 -1.28 -0.68 -16.36
CA TRP A 140 -2.62 -0.25 -15.99
C TRP A 140 -2.63 1.27 -15.97
N ALA A 141 -3.38 1.84 -16.88
CA ALA A 141 -3.64 3.28 -16.92
C ALA A 141 -5.11 3.45 -17.22
N LEU A 142 -5.77 4.35 -16.50
CA LEU A 142 -7.13 4.68 -16.86
C LEU A 142 -7.11 5.50 -18.13
N PRO A 143 -8.06 5.25 -19.05
CA PRO A 143 -8.18 6.09 -20.23
C PRO A 143 -8.38 7.52 -19.80
N GLU A 144 -7.71 8.43 -20.48
CA GLU A 144 -7.97 9.85 -20.29
C GLU A 144 -9.42 10.14 -20.65
N SER A 145 -10.11 10.72 -19.69
CA SER A 145 -11.51 11.10 -19.91
C SER A 145 -11.59 12.47 -20.56
#